data_f5c170de0b893ea05c4399b835693958
#
_entry.id   f5c170de0b893ea05c4399b835693958
#
_cell.length_a   1.000
_cell.length_b   1.000
_cell.length_c   1.000
_cell.angle_alpha   90.00
_cell.angle_beta   90.00
_cell.angle_gamma   90.00
#
_symmetry.space_group_name_H-M   'P 1'
#
loop_
_entity.id
_entity.type
_entity.pdbx_description
1 polymer ?
#
loop_
_entity_poly.entity_id
_entity_poly.type
_entity_poly.pdbx_seq_one_letter_code
_entity_poly.pdbx_strand_id
1 'polypeptide(L)'
;MRRIANQIGYTATAIYHYFKDKDALFNELCINDFRALNDALRLMGQIPDPLTRLRLMGQNYVKFALSHPQQFRFMFMIERPAPDRDKITIVPAEDGYQFLVSNVSEIIAKDLCRPEFKDPEELAQIFWSGVHGLAAIHLMAPHMEHPWMNLRDPAETARKATDVALRGVLREAEA
;
A
#
# COMPACT_ATOMS: atom_id res chain seq x y z
N MET A 1 13.12 -1.90 24.05
CA MET A 1 14.56 -1.88 23.73
C MET A 1 15.31 -3.08 24.33
N ARG A 2 15.36 -3.32 25.66
CA ARG A 2 16.11 -4.46 26.26
C ARG A 2 15.72 -5.82 25.70
N ARG A 3 14.41 -6.10 25.57
CA ARG A 3 13.92 -7.38 25.01
C ARG A 3 14.33 -7.56 23.53
N ILE A 4 14.28 -6.50 22.75
CA ILE A 4 14.72 -6.51 21.34
C ILE A 4 16.22 -6.80 21.29
N ALA A 5 17.03 -6.06 22.06
CA ALA A 5 18.47 -6.25 22.12
C ALA A 5 18.85 -7.71 22.41
N ASN A 6 18.24 -8.29 23.45
CA ASN A 6 18.49 -9.68 23.82
C ASN A 6 18.13 -10.68 22.70
N GLN A 7 17.04 -10.45 21.98
CA GLN A 7 16.62 -11.35 20.87
C GLN A 7 17.57 -11.33 19.68
N ILE A 8 18.24 -10.20 19.42
CA ILE A 8 19.17 -10.05 18.29
C ILE A 8 20.65 -10.18 18.72
N GLY A 9 20.92 -10.56 19.97
CA GLY A 9 22.28 -10.75 20.48
C GLY A 9 23.08 -9.47 20.73
N TYR A 10 22.39 -8.33 20.93
CA TYR A 10 23.01 -7.04 21.22
C TYR A 10 22.69 -6.55 22.64
N THR A 11 23.44 -5.56 23.11
CA THR A 11 23.12 -4.85 24.36
C THR A 11 22.10 -3.75 24.12
N ALA A 12 21.29 -3.42 25.13
CA ALA A 12 20.38 -2.29 25.03
C ALA A 12 21.13 -0.96 24.74
N THR A 13 22.32 -0.79 25.32
CA THR A 13 23.18 0.36 25.10
C THR A 13 23.57 0.49 23.62
N ALA A 14 23.91 -0.63 22.97
CA ALA A 14 24.22 -0.61 21.55
C ALA A 14 23.05 -0.11 20.69
N ILE A 15 21.82 -0.54 21.01
CA ILE A 15 20.64 -0.05 20.28
C ILE A 15 20.39 1.44 20.53
N TYR A 16 20.53 1.91 21.79
CA TYR A 16 20.39 3.34 22.12
C TYR A 16 21.46 4.24 21.50
N HIS A 17 22.58 3.67 21.05
CA HIS A 17 23.58 4.40 20.28
C HIS A 17 23.06 4.81 18.88
N TYR A 18 22.20 3.97 18.28
CA TYR A 18 21.63 4.22 16.94
C TYR A 18 20.25 4.86 16.98
N PHE A 19 19.46 4.52 17.98
CA PHE A 19 18.06 4.97 18.10
C PHE A 19 17.83 5.62 19.46
N LYS A 20 17.51 6.90 19.44
CA LYS A 20 17.24 7.71 20.65
C LYS A 20 16.25 7.04 21.59
N ASP A 21 15.19 6.47 21.05
CA ASP A 21 14.09 5.84 21.77
C ASP A 21 13.43 4.74 20.92
N LYS A 22 12.38 4.14 21.46
CA LYS A 22 11.62 3.08 20.78
C LYS A 22 10.90 3.62 19.53
N ASP A 23 10.42 4.86 19.58
CA ASP A 23 9.67 5.46 18.49
C ASP A 23 10.58 5.78 17.29
N ALA A 24 11.82 6.21 17.54
CA ALA A 24 12.84 6.38 16.50
C ALA A 24 13.13 5.06 15.77
N LEU A 25 13.27 3.95 16.52
CA LEU A 25 13.45 2.62 15.92
C LEU A 25 12.24 2.21 15.09
N PHE A 26 11.02 2.42 15.61
CA PHE A 26 9.79 2.08 14.89
C PHE A 26 9.60 2.92 13.64
N ASN A 27 9.92 4.21 13.68
CA ASN A 27 9.84 5.08 12.52
C ASN A 27 10.80 4.62 11.42
N GLU A 28 12.04 4.26 11.76
CA GLU A 28 13.00 3.76 10.77
C GLU A 28 12.54 2.45 10.14
N LEU A 29 12.04 1.51 10.94
CA LEU A 29 11.47 0.26 10.42
C LEU A 29 10.30 0.53 9.47
N CYS A 30 9.40 1.44 9.85
CA CYS A 30 8.25 1.80 9.04
C CYS A 30 8.67 2.43 7.70
N ILE A 31 9.66 3.34 7.72
CA ILE A 31 10.21 3.95 6.50
C ILE A 31 10.78 2.88 5.57
N ASN A 32 11.54 1.92 6.11
CA ASN A 32 12.12 0.84 5.31
C ASN A 32 11.04 -0.08 4.73
N ASP A 33 9.98 -0.40 5.49
CA ASP A 33 8.87 -1.21 5.01
C ASP A 33 8.09 -0.47 3.90
N PHE A 34 7.85 0.84 4.03
CA PHE A 34 7.26 1.66 2.97
C PHE A 34 8.13 1.72 1.72
N ARG A 35 9.45 1.85 1.85
CA ARG A 35 10.37 1.79 0.70
C ARG A 35 10.23 0.46 -0.04
N ALA A 36 10.21 -0.67 0.66
CA ALA A 36 10.05 -1.98 0.05
C ALA A 36 8.72 -2.11 -0.72
N LEU A 37 7.62 -1.60 -0.18
CA LEU A 37 6.34 -1.55 -0.88
C LEU A 37 6.42 -0.64 -2.12
N ASN A 38 6.98 0.56 -1.97
CA ASN A 38 7.10 1.54 -3.04
C ASN A 38 7.94 0.98 -4.21
N ASP A 39 9.06 0.33 -3.91
CA ASP A 39 9.90 -0.31 -4.92
C ASP A 39 9.14 -1.39 -5.69
N ALA A 40 8.35 -2.21 -4.98
CA ALA A 40 7.51 -3.23 -5.63
C ALA A 40 6.44 -2.62 -6.57
N LEU A 41 5.86 -1.47 -6.20
CA LEU A 41 4.87 -0.77 -7.03
C LEU A 41 5.50 -0.03 -8.21
N ARG A 42 6.65 0.59 -8.02
CA ARG A 42 7.36 1.37 -9.06
C ARG A 42 7.85 0.51 -10.23
N LEU A 43 8.06 -0.77 -10.04
CA LEU A 43 8.35 -1.70 -11.15
C LEU A 43 7.27 -1.64 -12.23
N MET A 44 6.04 -1.27 -11.88
CA MET A 44 4.94 -1.10 -12.84
C MET A 44 5.05 0.16 -13.68
N GLY A 45 5.93 1.10 -13.33
CA GLY A 45 6.17 2.34 -14.10
C GLY A 45 6.63 2.09 -15.53
N GLN A 46 7.18 0.92 -15.84
CA GLN A 46 7.58 0.52 -17.20
C GLN A 46 6.40 0.15 -18.08
N ILE A 47 5.19 -0.02 -17.53
CA ILE A 47 3.98 -0.36 -18.29
C ILE A 47 3.42 0.92 -18.94
N PRO A 48 3.36 1.02 -20.27
CA PRO A 48 2.94 2.25 -20.95
C PRO A 48 1.46 2.58 -20.78
N ASP A 49 0.59 1.56 -20.77
CA ASP A 49 -0.84 1.75 -20.62
C ASP A 49 -1.22 1.96 -19.15
N PRO A 50 -1.77 3.14 -18.76
CA PRO A 50 -2.06 3.45 -17.37
C PRO A 50 -3.17 2.60 -16.76
N LEU A 51 -4.10 2.06 -17.55
CA LEU A 51 -5.15 1.17 -17.07
C LEU A 51 -4.58 -0.20 -16.70
N THR A 52 -3.71 -0.74 -17.55
CA THR A 52 -2.98 -1.98 -17.27
C THR A 52 -2.04 -1.79 -16.08
N ARG A 53 -1.35 -0.65 -16.02
CA ARG A 53 -0.48 -0.29 -14.89
C ARG A 53 -1.25 -0.28 -13.57
N LEU A 54 -2.43 0.34 -13.53
CA LEU A 54 -3.28 0.38 -12.33
C LEU A 54 -3.69 -1.02 -11.85
N ARG A 55 -4.09 -1.91 -12.78
CA ARG A 55 -4.42 -3.32 -12.45
C ARG A 55 -3.24 -4.04 -11.83
N LEU A 56 -2.07 -3.90 -12.41
CA LEU A 56 -0.85 -4.54 -11.92
C LEU A 56 -0.39 -3.95 -10.57
N MET A 57 -0.55 -2.65 -10.37
CA MET A 57 -0.30 -2.01 -9.07
C MET A 57 -1.18 -2.62 -7.97
N GLY A 58 -2.48 -2.77 -8.23
CA GLY A 58 -3.41 -3.40 -7.28
C GLY A 58 -3.04 -4.84 -6.95
N GLN A 59 -2.71 -5.66 -7.95
CA GLN A 59 -2.27 -7.04 -7.75
C GLN A 59 -0.96 -7.11 -6.94
N ASN A 60 0.04 -6.29 -7.27
CA ASN A 60 1.32 -6.26 -6.57
C ASN A 60 1.18 -5.73 -5.14
N TYR A 61 0.28 -4.78 -4.89
CA TYR A 61 -0.03 -4.32 -3.55
C TYR A 61 -0.54 -5.46 -2.65
N VAL A 62 -1.53 -6.22 -3.12
CA VAL A 62 -2.08 -7.36 -2.38
C VAL A 62 -1.02 -8.47 -2.23
N LYS A 63 -0.26 -8.76 -3.29
CA LYS A 63 0.85 -9.72 -3.23
C LYS A 63 1.89 -9.34 -2.18
N PHE A 64 2.29 -8.06 -2.12
CA PHE A 64 3.22 -7.55 -1.11
C PHE A 64 2.65 -7.77 0.30
N ALA A 65 1.41 -7.35 0.54
CA ALA A 65 0.76 -7.50 1.84
C ALA A 65 0.76 -8.94 2.34
N LEU A 66 0.44 -9.90 1.47
CA LEU A 66 0.37 -11.32 1.83
C LEU A 66 1.75 -11.99 1.94
N SER A 67 2.74 -11.52 1.20
CA SER A 67 4.11 -12.00 1.30
C SER A 67 4.86 -11.42 2.51
N HIS A 68 4.42 -10.25 3.01
CA HIS A 68 5.06 -9.53 4.10
C HIS A 68 4.03 -9.14 5.20
N PRO A 69 3.31 -10.12 5.77
CA PRO A 69 2.14 -9.85 6.63
C PRO A 69 2.47 -9.05 7.90
N GLN A 70 3.65 -9.28 8.48
CA GLN A 70 4.06 -8.57 9.69
C GLN A 70 4.40 -7.10 9.39
N GLN A 71 5.11 -6.85 8.28
CA GLN A 71 5.43 -5.51 7.81
C GLN A 71 4.16 -4.75 7.45
N PHE A 72 3.24 -5.36 6.70
CA PHE A 72 1.97 -4.73 6.33
C PHE A 72 1.13 -4.36 7.55
N ARG A 73 1.02 -5.27 8.54
CA ARG A 73 0.35 -4.96 9.82
C ARG A 73 1.05 -3.83 10.56
N PHE A 74 2.38 -3.83 10.55
CA PHE A 74 3.18 -2.80 11.20
C PHE A 74 3.00 -1.43 10.55
N MET A 75 2.92 -1.37 9.22
CA MET A 75 2.71 -0.13 8.45
C MET A 75 1.32 0.46 8.66
N PHE A 76 0.27 -0.37 8.66
CA PHE A 76 -1.11 0.10 8.50
C PHE A 76 -2.07 -0.23 9.64
N MET A 77 -1.78 -1.23 10.47
CA MET A 77 -2.74 -1.76 11.44
C MET A 77 -2.34 -1.53 12.90
N ILE A 78 -1.15 -1.00 13.18
CA ILE A 78 -0.71 -0.70 14.55
C ILE A 78 -0.91 0.79 14.79
N GLU A 79 -1.73 1.10 15.81
CA GLU A 79 -1.87 2.48 16.27
C GLU A 79 -0.53 3.01 16.82
N ARG A 80 -0.12 4.15 16.33
CA ARG A 80 1.14 4.82 16.71
C ARG A 80 0.87 6.29 16.96
N PRO A 81 1.67 6.94 17.83
CA PRO A 81 1.71 8.39 17.88
C PRO A 81 1.99 8.91 16.46
N ALA A 82 1.28 9.96 16.06
CA ALA A 82 1.54 10.59 14.78
C ALA A 82 3.04 10.94 14.68
N PRO A 83 3.73 10.49 13.63
CA PRO A 83 5.12 10.84 13.47
C PRO A 83 5.24 12.36 13.34
N ASP A 84 6.33 12.89 13.87
CA ASP A 84 6.65 14.31 13.72
C ASP A 84 6.78 14.62 12.21
N ARG A 85 5.79 15.31 11.66
CA ARG A 85 5.70 15.57 10.22
C ARG A 85 6.94 16.30 9.69
N ASP A 86 7.59 17.08 10.53
CA ASP A 86 8.80 17.82 10.18
C ASP A 86 10.04 16.94 10.03
N LYS A 87 9.97 15.69 10.50
CA LYS A 87 11.07 14.70 10.45
C LYS A 87 10.88 13.61 9.40
N ILE A 88 9.70 13.54 8.76
CA ILE A 88 9.47 12.58 7.68
C ILE A 88 9.90 13.23 6.37
N THR A 89 11.10 12.94 5.95
CA THR A 89 11.55 13.24 4.59
C THR A 89 11.12 12.10 3.66
N ILE A 90 9.84 12.05 3.32
CA ILE A 90 9.40 11.24 2.19
C ILE A 90 9.74 12.05 0.94
N VAL A 91 10.65 11.53 0.13
CA VAL A 91 10.87 12.09 -1.21
C VAL A 91 9.61 11.77 -2.03
N PRO A 92 8.85 12.77 -2.50
CA PRO A 92 7.58 12.53 -3.22
C PRO A 92 7.73 11.55 -4.39
N ALA A 93 8.87 11.55 -5.05
CA ALA A 93 9.18 10.61 -6.12
C ALA A 93 9.33 9.13 -5.65
N GLU A 94 9.46 8.88 -4.36
CA GLU A 94 9.59 7.56 -3.76
C GLU A 94 8.30 7.10 -3.07
N ASP A 95 7.26 7.92 -3.06
CA ASP A 95 5.98 7.62 -2.44
C ASP A 95 5.09 6.82 -3.38
N GLY A 96 4.76 5.58 -3.00
CA GLY A 96 3.88 4.70 -3.77
C GLY A 96 2.45 5.23 -3.90
N TYR A 97 1.98 6.01 -2.93
CA TYR A 97 0.68 6.67 -3.03
C TYR A 97 0.71 7.79 -4.08
N GLN A 98 1.74 8.63 -4.10
CA GLN A 98 1.92 9.65 -5.14
C GLN A 98 2.12 9.02 -6.53
N PHE A 99 2.74 7.85 -6.61
CA PHE A 99 2.80 7.09 -7.86
C PHE A 99 1.40 6.64 -8.33
N LEU A 100 0.53 6.20 -7.41
CA LEU A 100 -0.87 5.89 -7.72
C LEU A 100 -1.62 7.14 -8.20
N VAL A 101 -1.50 8.27 -7.49
CA VAL A 101 -2.12 9.55 -7.87
C VAL A 101 -1.68 9.99 -9.26
N SER A 102 -0.38 9.91 -9.57
CA SER A 102 0.15 10.28 -10.88
C SER A 102 -0.38 9.37 -11.99
N ASN A 103 -0.52 8.07 -11.73
CA ASN A 103 -1.12 7.12 -12.69
C ASN A 103 -2.59 7.43 -12.98
N VAL A 104 -3.35 7.76 -11.93
CA VAL A 104 -4.77 8.16 -12.08
C VAL A 104 -4.88 9.50 -12.80
N SER A 105 -3.99 10.47 -12.50
CA SER A 105 -3.91 11.74 -13.23
C SER A 105 -3.71 11.54 -14.72
N GLU A 106 -2.87 10.57 -15.11
CA GLU A 106 -2.66 10.22 -16.52
C GLU A 106 -3.93 9.65 -17.17
N ILE A 107 -4.69 8.81 -16.45
CA ILE A 107 -5.98 8.27 -16.94
C ILE A 107 -6.98 9.41 -17.17
N ILE A 108 -7.08 10.36 -16.25
CA ILE A 108 -7.94 11.54 -16.37
C ILE A 108 -7.47 12.42 -17.54
N ALA A 109 -6.18 12.71 -17.64
CA ALA A 109 -5.62 13.56 -18.70
C ALA A 109 -5.80 12.98 -20.12
N LYS A 110 -5.93 11.67 -20.24
CA LYS A 110 -6.27 10.98 -21.49
C LYS A 110 -7.77 10.96 -21.81
N ASP A 111 -8.57 11.69 -21.02
CA ASP A 111 -10.03 11.78 -21.14
C ASP A 111 -10.76 10.43 -21.09
N LEU A 112 -10.18 9.46 -20.38
CA LEU A 112 -10.74 8.11 -20.26
C LEU A 112 -11.83 8.02 -19.16
N CYS A 113 -11.86 8.96 -18.21
CA CYS A 113 -12.83 8.99 -17.13
C CYS A 113 -14.11 9.72 -17.53
N ARG A 114 -15.23 9.33 -16.92
CA ARG A 114 -16.48 10.08 -16.99
C ARG A 114 -16.30 11.48 -16.38
N PRO A 115 -17.04 12.52 -16.84
CA PRO A 115 -16.81 13.91 -16.48
C PRO A 115 -16.91 14.25 -14.99
N GLU A 116 -17.62 13.44 -14.22
CA GLU A 116 -17.75 13.59 -12.76
C GLU A 116 -16.47 13.19 -12.00
N PHE A 117 -15.61 12.36 -12.58
CA PHE A 117 -14.36 11.88 -11.95
C PHE A 117 -13.16 12.72 -12.43
N LYS A 118 -12.92 13.85 -11.74
CA LYS A 118 -11.87 14.82 -12.10
C LYS A 118 -10.77 14.94 -11.06
N ASP A 119 -11.01 14.47 -9.83
CA ASP A 119 -10.06 14.56 -8.75
C ASP A 119 -9.20 13.28 -8.69
N PRO A 120 -7.90 13.37 -9.02
CA PRO A 120 -7.02 12.21 -9.00
C PRO A 120 -6.78 11.68 -7.58
N GLU A 121 -6.83 12.54 -6.55
CA GLU A 121 -6.69 12.11 -5.16
C GLU A 121 -7.90 11.29 -4.71
N GLU A 122 -9.10 11.72 -5.04
CA GLU A 122 -10.34 11.00 -4.73
C GLU A 122 -10.33 9.61 -5.40
N LEU A 123 -10.02 9.55 -6.69
CA LEU A 123 -9.95 8.28 -7.42
C LEU A 123 -8.84 7.36 -6.90
N ALA A 124 -7.67 7.91 -6.58
CA ALA A 124 -6.57 7.12 -6.00
C ALA A 124 -7.01 6.50 -4.66
N GLN A 125 -7.73 7.22 -3.82
CA GLN A 125 -8.26 6.70 -2.56
C GLN A 125 -9.30 5.60 -2.79
N ILE A 126 -10.18 5.73 -3.78
CA ILE A 126 -11.16 4.71 -4.15
C ILE A 126 -10.45 3.42 -4.56
N PHE A 127 -9.49 3.48 -5.49
CA PHE A 127 -8.74 2.31 -5.93
C PHE A 127 -7.93 1.68 -4.80
N TRP A 128 -7.24 2.50 -4.02
CA TRP A 128 -6.45 2.01 -2.88
C TRP A 128 -7.32 1.35 -1.83
N SER A 129 -8.45 1.94 -1.45
CA SER A 129 -9.38 1.38 -0.46
C SER A 129 -9.84 -0.03 -0.83
N GLY A 130 -10.11 -0.30 -2.10
CA GLY A 130 -10.53 -1.61 -2.58
C GLY A 130 -9.45 -2.68 -2.37
N VAL A 131 -8.22 -2.43 -2.82
CA VAL A 131 -7.13 -3.41 -2.71
C VAL A 131 -6.58 -3.50 -1.28
N HIS A 132 -6.60 -2.39 -0.53
CA HIS A 132 -6.20 -2.39 0.88
C HIS A 132 -7.19 -3.19 1.74
N GLY A 133 -8.49 -2.97 1.55
CA GLY A 133 -9.52 -3.74 2.24
C GLY A 133 -9.42 -5.23 1.95
N LEU A 134 -9.17 -5.61 0.70
CA LEU A 134 -8.93 -7.00 0.31
C LEU A 134 -7.73 -7.60 1.03
N ALA A 135 -6.59 -6.89 1.05
CA ALA A 135 -5.39 -7.33 1.75
C ALA A 135 -5.64 -7.49 3.26
N ALA A 136 -6.31 -6.52 3.88
CA ALA A 136 -6.66 -6.55 5.30
C ALA A 136 -7.54 -7.75 5.65
N ILE A 137 -8.58 -8.03 4.85
CA ILE A 137 -9.46 -9.18 5.04
C ILE A 137 -8.67 -10.49 4.97
N HIS A 138 -7.80 -10.67 3.98
CA HIS A 138 -7.00 -11.88 3.84
C HIS A 138 -6.00 -12.07 4.99
N LEU A 139 -5.45 -10.98 5.53
CA LEU A 139 -4.54 -11.03 6.68
C LEU A 139 -5.26 -11.30 8.00
N MET A 140 -6.54 -10.92 8.11
CA MET A 140 -7.35 -11.09 9.31
C MET A 140 -7.98 -12.48 9.38
N ALA A 141 -8.51 -12.99 8.28
CA ALA A 141 -9.33 -14.20 8.22
C ALA A 141 -8.65 -15.47 8.79
N PRO A 142 -7.32 -15.73 8.56
CA PRO A 142 -6.66 -16.88 9.15
C PRO A 142 -6.61 -16.90 10.69
N HIS A 143 -6.86 -15.76 11.33
CA HIS A 143 -6.85 -15.61 12.80
C HIS A 143 -8.26 -15.63 13.40
N MET A 144 -9.30 -15.82 12.60
CA MET A 144 -10.69 -15.96 13.09
C MET A 144 -10.94 -17.38 13.56
N GLU A 145 -11.53 -17.52 14.75
CA GLU A 145 -11.87 -18.82 15.35
C GLU A 145 -12.87 -19.61 14.49
N HIS A 146 -13.76 -18.89 13.79
CA HIS A 146 -14.76 -19.46 12.90
C HIS A 146 -14.74 -18.74 11.55
N PRO A 147 -14.03 -19.26 10.54
CA PRO A 147 -14.00 -18.64 9.23
C PRO A 147 -15.39 -18.74 8.56
N TRP A 148 -16.19 -17.71 8.71
CA TRP A 148 -17.52 -17.57 8.07
C TRP A 148 -17.41 -17.16 6.60
N MET A 149 -16.19 -16.87 6.14
CA MET A 149 -15.91 -16.35 4.81
C MET A 149 -15.07 -17.34 4.00
N ASN A 150 -15.57 -17.74 2.85
CA ASN A 150 -14.81 -18.53 1.89
C ASN A 150 -14.00 -17.58 1.00
N LEU A 151 -12.78 -17.28 1.40
CA LEU A 151 -11.88 -16.39 0.66
C LEU A 151 -11.53 -17.01 -0.70
N ARG A 152 -11.53 -16.17 -1.72
CA ARG A 152 -11.11 -16.52 -3.07
C ARG A 152 -9.63 -16.22 -3.27
N ASP A 153 -9.09 -16.60 -4.42
CA ASP A 153 -7.72 -16.24 -4.78
C ASP A 153 -7.50 -14.74 -4.68
N PRO A 154 -6.52 -14.27 -3.90
CA PRO A 154 -6.35 -12.85 -3.63
C PRO A 154 -5.86 -12.06 -4.85
N ALA A 155 -5.03 -12.65 -5.71
CA ALA A 155 -4.51 -11.96 -6.89
C ALA A 155 -5.62 -11.75 -7.92
N GLU A 156 -6.43 -12.78 -8.17
CA GLU A 156 -7.58 -12.70 -9.08
C GLU A 156 -8.65 -11.76 -8.52
N THR A 157 -8.90 -11.77 -7.22
CA THR A 157 -9.86 -10.88 -6.58
C THR A 157 -9.39 -9.43 -6.64
N ALA A 158 -8.09 -9.16 -6.44
CA ALA A 158 -7.52 -7.82 -6.59
C ALA A 158 -7.68 -7.29 -8.02
N ARG A 159 -7.40 -8.12 -9.02
CA ARG A 159 -7.63 -7.77 -10.43
C ARG A 159 -9.10 -7.40 -10.68
N LYS A 160 -10.04 -8.27 -10.25
CA LYS A 160 -11.48 -8.04 -10.41
C LYS A 160 -11.96 -6.79 -9.66
N ALA A 161 -11.46 -6.54 -8.44
CA ALA A 161 -11.83 -5.35 -7.68
C ALA A 161 -11.41 -4.07 -8.42
N THR A 162 -10.19 -4.04 -8.97
CA THR A 162 -9.73 -2.93 -9.79
C THR A 162 -10.55 -2.80 -11.09
N ASP A 163 -10.88 -3.90 -11.76
CA ASP A 163 -11.72 -3.88 -12.97
C ASP A 163 -13.14 -3.35 -12.69
N VAL A 164 -13.74 -3.74 -11.55
CA VAL A 164 -15.07 -3.22 -11.14
C VAL A 164 -15.00 -1.72 -10.90
N ALA A 165 -13.99 -1.25 -10.17
CA ALA A 165 -13.81 0.18 -9.93
C ALA A 165 -13.56 0.94 -11.24
N LEU A 166 -12.70 0.42 -12.14
CA LEU A 166 -12.46 1.02 -13.46
C LEU A 166 -13.74 1.13 -14.29
N ARG A 167 -14.54 0.06 -14.38
CA ARG A 167 -15.84 0.11 -15.08
C ARG A 167 -16.79 1.17 -14.50
N GLY A 168 -16.70 1.42 -13.18
CA GLY A 168 -17.47 2.45 -12.52
C GLY A 168 -17.05 3.88 -12.88
N VAL A 169 -15.79 4.11 -13.28
CA VAL A 169 -15.26 5.45 -13.51
C VAL A 169 -14.92 5.76 -14.97
N LEU A 170 -14.71 4.74 -15.81
CA LEU A 170 -14.39 4.94 -17.23
C LEU A 170 -15.64 5.33 -18.02
N ARG A 171 -15.42 6.10 -19.08
CA ARG A 171 -16.43 6.33 -20.12
C ARG A 171 -16.81 5.02 -20.77
N GLU A 172 -18.06 4.87 -21.15
CA GLU A 172 -18.47 3.80 -22.07
C GLU A 172 -17.76 4.02 -23.41
N ALA A 173 -17.18 2.96 -23.96
CA ALA A 173 -16.65 3.04 -25.32
C ALA A 173 -17.83 3.41 -26.23
N GLU A 174 -17.69 4.47 -27.01
CA GLU A 174 -18.65 4.77 -28.07
C GLU A 174 -18.71 3.55 -29.00
N ALA A 175 -19.91 2.96 -29.12
CA ALA A 175 -20.16 1.75 -29.88
C ALA A 175 -20.07 2.01 -31.41
#